data_5b626a7b471f06eee208868b03398351
#
_entry.id   5b626a7b471f06eee208868b03398351
#
_cell.length_a   1.000
_cell.length_b   1.000
_cell.length_c   1.000
_cell.angle_alpha   90.00
_cell.angle_beta   90.00
_cell.angle_gamma   90.00
#
_symmetry.space_group_name_H-M   'P 1'
#
loop_
_entity.id
_entity.type
_entity.pdbx_description
1 polymer ?
#
loop_
_entity_poly.entity_id
_entity_poly.type
_entity_poly.pdbx_seq_one_letter_code
_entity_poly.pdbx_strand_id
1 'polypeptide(L)'
;MRTITPPSQLSDNELLDGCLSGSRLMQKYLYERFAGRMMAVCMRYAQTTFEAEDVLQEGFLTVFKNLGSFRRECPLEFWIRRIMVNAALRQHRRNAPLVAVSDGGEYPEDLAGEEFTLSNYNFEELLGMIQDLAPRYRMVFNLFAIEGYGHKEIGEMLGISEGTSKSQYSRARAILKSKVERLDAQRTHGFRS
;
A
#
# COMPACT_ATOMS: atom_id res chain seq x y z
N MET A 1 -21.22 18.87 32.82
CA MET A 1 -19.91 18.33 32.38
C MET A 1 -20.15 17.25 31.34
N ARG A 2 -19.79 17.48 30.06
CA ARG A 2 -19.86 16.42 29.05
C ARG A 2 -18.68 15.49 29.29
N THR A 3 -18.92 14.28 29.71
CA THR A 3 -17.93 13.20 29.82
C THR A 3 -17.33 12.99 28.43
N ILE A 4 -16.05 13.30 28.25
CA ILE A 4 -15.32 13.08 27.01
C ILE A 4 -15.05 11.57 26.95
N THR A 5 -15.80 10.85 26.12
CA THR A 5 -15.54 9.43 25.85
C THR A 5 -14.14 9.27 25.27
N PRO A 6 -13.29 8.40 25.82
CA PRO A 6 -11.94 8.20 25.28
C PRO A 6 -11.99 7.65 23.84
N PRO A 7 -11.02 8.00 22.98
CA PRO A 7 -11.02 7.62 21.56
C PRO A 7 -11.16 6.12 21.31
N SER A 8 -10.61 5.30 22.21
CA SER A 8 -10.64 3.84 22.13
C SER A 8 -12.02 3.21 22.33
N GLN A 9 -12.96 3.94 22.93
CA GLN A 9 -14.34 3.47 23.23
C GLN A 9 -15.35 3.91 22.17
N LEU A 10 -15.00 4.84 21.28
CA LEU A 10 -15.88 5.30 20.23
C LEU A 10 -15.93 4.28 19.08
N SER A 11 -17.11 3.95 18.59
CA SER A 11 -17.28 3.19 17.37
C SER A 11 -16.87 4.03 16.14
N ASP A 12 -16.59 3.36 15.00
CA ASP A 12 -16.31 4.05 13.75
C ASP A 12 -17.49 4.94 13.29
N ASN A 13 -18.71 4.50 13.58
CA ASN A 13 -19.92 5.29 13.26
C ASN A 13 -20.01 6.57 14.10
N GLU A 14 -19.73 6.51 15.39
CA GLU A 14 -19.74 7.70 16.26
C GLU A 14 -18.63 8.69 15.85
N LEU A 15 -17.45 8.20 15.48
CA LEU A 15 -16.38 9.05 14.95
C LEU A 15 -16.79 9.71 13.64
N LEU A 16 -17.40 8.93 12.74
CA LEU A 16 -17.86 9.42 11.45
C LEU A 16 -18.94 10.50 11.62
N ASP A 17 -19.96 10.24 12.43
CA ASP A 17 -21.06 11.20 12.69
C ASP A 17 -20.53 12.48 13.34
N GLY A 18 -19.59 12.36 14.28
CA GLY A 18 -18.92 13.51 14.87
C GLY A 18 -18.07 14.31 13.89
N CYS A 19 -17.37 13.65 12.96
CA CYS A 19 -16.62 14.31 11.89
C CYS A 19 -17.56 15.05 10.94
N LEU A 20 -18.68 14.44 10.55
CA LEU A 20 -19.69 15.03 9.66
C LEU A 20 -20.38 16.23 10.29
N SER A 21 -20.54 16.24 11.63
CA SER A 21 -21.05 17.42 12.36
C SER A 21 -20.01 18.55 12.53
N GLY A 22 -18.80 18.39 11.98
CA GLY A 22 -17.75 19.40 12.03
C GLY A 22 -16.90 19.41 13.30
N SER A 23 -16.98 18.38 14.15
CA SER A 23 -16.20 18.28 15.39
C SER A 23 -14.72 18.05 15.09
N ARG A 24 -13.88 19.06 15.34
CA ARG A 24 -12.42 18.95 15.22
C ARG A 24 -11.83 17.86 16.12
N LEU A 25 -12.43 17.63 17.30
CA LEU A 25 -12.00 16.57 18.20
C LEU A 25 -12.23 15.18 17.59
N MET A 26 -13.38 14.94 16.95
CA MET A 26 -13.67 13.68 16.28
C MET A 26 -12.77 13.47 15.05
N GLN A 27 -12.45 14.54 14.31
CA GLN A 27 -11.47 14.48 13.20
C GLN A 27 -10.08 14.07 13.71
N LYS A 28 -9.63 14.66 14.85
CA LYS A 28 -8.38 14.28 15.51
C LYS A 28 -8.40 12.79 15.89
N TYR A 29 -9.46 12.32 16.52
CA TYR A 29 -9.58 10.92 16.95
C TYR A 29 -9.64 9.94 15.77
N LEU A 30 -10.31 10.31 14.68
CA LEU A 30 -10.30 9.51 13.46
C LEU A 30 -8.89 9.41 12.87
N TYR A 31 -8.18 10.52 12.79
CA TYR A 31 -6.79 10.53 12.34
C TYR A 31 -5.92 9.63 13.23
N GLU A 32 -5.93 9.82 14.54
CA GLU A 32 -5.13 9.06 15.51
C GLU A 32 -5.42 7.55 15.45
N ARG A 33 -6.68 7.17 15.20
CA ARG A 33 -7.09 5.76 15.08
C ARG A 33 -6.50 5.06 13.85
N PHE A 34 -6.44 5.76 12.72
CA PHE A 34 -6.09 5.14 11.45
C PHE A 34 -4.69 5.50 10.95
N ALA A 35 -4.07 6.60 11.42
CA ALA A 35 -2.82 7.11 10.86
C ALA A 35 -1.69 6.08 10.86
N GLY A 36 -1.47 5.35 11.95
CA GLY A 36 -0.40 4.34 12.03
C GLY A 36 -0.57 3.21 11.00
N ARG A 37 -1.81 2.68 10.86
CA ARG A 37 -2.10 1.63 9.87
C ARG A 37 -2.01 2.15 8.44
N MET A 38 -2.48 3.37 8.21
CA MET A 38 -2.40 4.02 6.89
C MET A 38 -0.97 4.40 6.53
N MET A 39 -0.14 4.78 7.50
CA MET A 39 1.29 4.98 7.28
C MET A 39 1.97 3.70 6.80
N ALA A 40 1.67 2.55 7.39
CA ALA A 40 2.17 1.27 6.91
C ALA A 40 1.73 0.95 5.47
N VAL A 41 0.52 1.37 5.06
CA VAL A 41 0.08 1.31 3.66
C VAL A 41 0.93 2.23 2.79
N CYS A 42 1.08 3.50 3.15
CA CYS A 42 1.83 4.48 2.37
C CYS A 42 3.31 4.07 2.18
N MET A 43 3.94 3.54 3.24
CA MET A 43 5.33 3.07 3.20
C MET A 43 5.59 1.98 2.16
N ARG A 44 4.61 1.13 1.85
CA ARG A 44 4.76 0.10 0.81
C ARG A 44 4.83 0.68 -0.60
N TYR A 45 4.28 1.86 -0.82
CA TYR A 45 4.26 2.53 -2.12
C TYR A 45 5.40 3.55 -2.28
N ALA A 46 5.82 4.17 -1.18
CA ALA A 46 6.85 5.19 -1.14
C ALA A 46 8.28 4.60 -1.15
N GLN A 47 9.26 5.41 -1.55
CA GLN A 47 10.68 5.06 -1.42
C GLN A 47 11.29 5.55 -0.10
N THR A 48 10.76 6.62 0.44
CA THR A 48 11.23 7.25 1.67
C THR A 48 10.08 7.48 2.63
N THR A 49 10.40 7.62 3.91
CA THR A 49 9.41 7.99 4.95
C THR A 49 8.76 9.33 4.63
N PHE A 50 9.54 10.30 4.13
CA PHE A 50 9.05 11.60 3.74
C PHE A 50 7.96 11.51 2.64
N GLU A 51 8.22 10.71 1.59
CA GLU A 51 7.20 10.46 0.55
C GLU A 51 5.95 9.78 1.11
N ALA A 52 6.11 8.85 2.06
CA ALA A 52 4.99 8.18 2.71
C ALA A 52 4.15 9.16 3.54
N GLU A 53 4.79 10.08 4.26
CA GLU A 53 4.13 11.14 5.02
C GLU A 53 3.34 12.08 4.13
N ASP A 54 3.88 12.48 2.99
CA ASP A 54 3.18 13.30 1.98
C ASP A 54 1.93 12.59 1.45
N VAL A 55 2.05 11.29 1.11
CA VAL A 55 0.89 10.48 0.69
C VAL A 55 -0.15 10.39 1.79
N LEU A 56 0.29 10.17 3.03
CA LEU A 56 -0.60 10.08 4.19
C LEU A 56 -1.38 11.38 4.38
N GLN A 57 -0.70 12.52 4.34
CA GLN A 57 -1.33 13.83 4.48
C GLN A 57 -2.34 14.11 3.36
N GLU A 58 -1.95 13.92 2.08
CA GLU A 58 -2.85 14.08 0.93
C GLU A 58 -4.05 13.13 1.04
N GLY A 59 -3.80 11.90 1.47
CA GLY A 59 -4.83 10.90 1.69
C GLY A 59 -5.84 11.34 2.74
N PHE A 60 -5.39 11.79 3.93
CA PHE A 60 -6.29 12.25 4.99
C PHE A 60 -7.05 13.53 4.62
N LEU A 61 -6.42 14.47 3.91
CA LEU A 61 -7.15 15.62 3.36
C LEU A 61 -8.29 15.18 2.45
N THR A 62 -8.04 14.16 1.62
CA THR A 62 -9.05 13.56 0.74
C THR A 62 -10.14 12.82 1.54
N VAL A 63 -9.77 12.09 2.60
CA VAL A 63 -10.71 11.43 3.53
C VAL A 63 -11.67 12.47 4.11
N PHE A 64 -11.18 13.50 4.75
CA PHE A 64 -12.04 14.51 5.40
C PHE A 64 -12.91 15.26 4.40
N LYS A 65 -12.39 15.58 3.22
CA LYS A 65 -13.16 16.23 2.15
C LYS A 65 -14.32 15.36 1.65
N ASN A 66 -14.13 14.05 1.57
CA ASN A 66 -15.10 13.13 0.98
C ASN A 66 -15.84 12.27 2.01
N LEU A 67 -15.68 12.55 3.31
CA LEU A 67 -16.25 11.72 4.37
C LEU A 67 -17.78 11.58 4.25
N GLY A 68 -18.48 12.63 3.79
CA GLY A 68 -19.92 12.61 3.53
C GLY A 68 -20.36 11.68 2.39
N SER A 69 -19.44 11.24 1.53
CA SER A 69 -19.72 10.30 0.44
C SER A 69 -19.58 8.83 0.87
N PHE A 70 -19.10 8.56 2.08
CA PHE A 70 -18.95 7.21 2.59
C PHE A 70 -20.30 6.56 2.89
N ARG A 71 -20.67 5.52 2.14
CA ARG A 71 -21.98 4.85 2.22
C ARG A 71 -22.12 3.82 3.33
N ARG A 72 -21.06 3.56 4.10
CA ARG A 72 -21.02 2.52 5.17
C ARG A 72 -21.26 1.09 4.66
N GLU A 73 -21.00 0.83 3.39
CA GLU A 73 -21.16 -0.50 2.75
C GLU A 73 -19.96 -1.43 3.01
N CYS A 74 -18.90 -0.88 3.57
CA CYS A 74 -17.69 -1.62 3.98
C CYS A 74 -17.14 -1.00 5.28
N PRO A 75 -16.20 -1.68 5.98
CA PRO A 75 -15.50 -1.09 7.12
C PRO A 75 -14.81 0.22 6.73
N LEU A 76 -14.88 1.23 7.61
CA LEU A 76 -14.32 2.57 7.36
C LEU A 76 -12.82 2.50 7.02
N GLU A 77 -12.08 1.59 7.64
CA GLU A 77 -10.67 1.36 7.35
C GLU A 77 -10.40 1.00 5.89
N PHE A 78 -11.21 0.13 5.28
CA PHE A 78 -11.04 -0.25 3.86
C PHE A 78 -11.30 0.93 2.92
N TRP A 79 -12.28 1.76 3.23
CA TRP A 79 -12.55 2.96 2.45
C TRP A 79 -11.41 3.98 2.54
N ILE A 80 -10.88 4.21 3.76
CA ILE A 80 -9.71 5.08 3.98
C ILE A 80 -8.49 4.50 3.24
N ARG A 81 -8.22 3.20 3.37
CA ARG A 81 -7.10 2.51 2.70
C ARG A 81 -7.15 2.71 1.18
N ARG A 82 -8.31 2.57 0.56
CA ARG A 82 -8.48 2.81 -0.89
C ARG A 82 -8.12 4.25 -1.27
N ILE A 83 -8.43 5.22 -0.42
CA ILE A 83 -8.04 6.62 -0.64
C ILE A 83 -6.52 6.79 -0.55
N MET A 84 -5.85 6.13 0.42
CA MET A 84 -4.38 6.15 0.54
C MET A 84 -3.70 5.53 -0.69
N VAL A 85 -4.15 4.37 -1.13
CA VAL A 85 -3.65 3.72 -2.35
C VAL A 85 -3.79 4.66 -3.55
N ASN A 86 -4.96 5.27 -3.74
CA ASN A 86 -5.18 6.22 -4.83
C ASN A 86 -4.29 7.49 -4.70
N ALA A 87 -4.00 7.96 -3.49
CA ALA A 87 -3.07 9.07 -3.26
C ALA A 87 -1.64 8.66 -3.67
N ALA A 88 -1.19 7.47 -3.26
CA ALA A 88 0.10 6.93 -3.64
C ALA A 88 0.27 6.78 -5.16
N LEU A 89 -0.76 6.29 -5.85
CA LEU A 89 -0.76 6.17 -7.31
C LEU A 89 -0.72 7.53 -8.02
N ARG A 90 -1.41 8.54 -7.48
CA ARG A 90 -1.33 9.91 -8.02
C ARG A 90 0.08 10.48 -7.86
N GLN A 91 0.70 10.28 -6.70
CA GLN A 91 2.09 10.72 -6.47
C GLN A 91 3.06 9.99 -7.39
N HIS A 92 2.93 8.67 -7.54
CA HIS A 92 3.73 7.90 -8.48
C HIS A 92 3.63 8.45 -9.91
N ARG A 93 2.42 8.74 -10.41
CA ARG A 93 2.23 9.32 -11.74
C ARG A 93 2.84 10.72 -11.89
N ARG A 94 2.85 11.54 -10.84
CA ARG A 94 3.52 12.86 -10.85
C ARG A 94 5.04 12.74 -10.93
N ASN A 95 5.60 11.72 -10.28
CA ASN A 95 7.04 11.50 -10.19
C ASN A 95 7.58 10.61 -11.31
N ALA A 96 6.71 9.92 -12.06
CA ALA A 96 7.12 9.07 -13.16
C ALA A 96 7.69 9.93 -14.30
N PRO A 97 8.90 9.60 -14.84
CA PRO A 97 9.38 10.24 -16.04
C PRO A 97 8.39 10.04 -17.19
N LEU A 98 8.20 11.06 -18.03
CA LEU A 98 7.33 11.04 -19.23
C LEU A 98 7.73 9.98 -20.28
N VAL A 99 8.80 9.25 -20.06
CA VAL A 99 9.29 8.22 -20.97
C VAL A 99 8.70 6.88 -20.57
N ALA A 100 7.76 6.39 -21.35
CA ALA A 100 7.36 4.98 -21.34
C ALA A 100 8.58 4.13 -21.73
N VAL A 101 9.31 3.62 -20.74
CA VAL A 101 10.35 2.61 -20.99
C VAL A 101 9.59 1.33 -21.35
N SER A 102 9.54 1.01 -22.63
CA SER A 102 9.07 -0.29 -23.10
C SER A 102 10.07 -1.33 -22.57
N ASP A 103 9.62 -2.15 -21.65
CA ASP A 103 10.38 -3.33 -21.20
C ASP A 103 10.32 -4.38 -22.29
N GLY A 104 11.25 -4.33 -23.24
CA GLY A 104 11.42 -5.29 -24.34
C GLY A 104 12.12 -6.59 -23.92
N GLY A 105 11.93 -7.07 -22.73
CA GLY A 105 12.52 -8.33 -22.27
C GLY A 105 11.48 -9.47 -22.30
N GLU A 106 11.77 -10.53 -23.04
CA GLU A 106 11.11 -11.84 -22.86
C GLU A 106 11.41 -12.34 -21.44
N TYR A 107 10.36 -12.62 -20.68
CA TYR A 107 10.47 -13.16 -19.33
C TYR A 107 9.85 -14.54 -19.29
N PRO A 108 10.44 -15.49 -18.53
CA PRO A 108 9.86 -16.81 -18.37
C PRO A 108 8.45 -16.69 -17.81
N GLU A 109 7.46 -17.17 -18.55
CA GLU A 109 6.06 -17.29 -18.11
C GLU A 109 5.90 -18.28 -16.94
N ASP A 110 6.95 -19.01 -16.60
CA ASP A 110 6.92 -20.24 -15.79
C ASP A 110 7.07 -20.05 -14.27
N LEU A 111 6.94 -18.80 -13.75
CA LEU A 111 6.93 -18.59 -12.29
C LEU A 111 5.53 -18.70 -11.66
N ALA A 112 4.55 -19.21 -12.42
CA ALA A 112 3.16 -19.32 -11.98
C ALA A 112 2.92 -20.40 -10.90
N GLY A 113 3.89 -21.26 -10.60
CA GLY A 113 3.70 -22.48 -9.78
C GLY A 113 4.38 -22.52 -8.42
N GLU A 114 5.36 -21.69 -8.14
CA GLU A 114 6.05 -21.75 -6.85
C GLU A 114 5.50 -20.73 -5.86
N GLU A 115 4.71 -21.22 -4.90
CA GLU A 115 4.36 -20.45 -3.68
C GLU A 115 5.64 -20.26 -2.86
N PHE A 116 6.18 -19.05 -2.83
CA PHE A 116 7.19 -18.73 -1.83
C PHE A 116 6.52 -18.05 -0.64
N THR A 117 6.81 -18.59 0.53
CA THR A 117 6.16 -18.18 1.77
C THR A 117 6.91 -17.01 2.40
N LEU A 118 6.24 -15.86 2.54
CA LEU A 118 6.77 -14.69 3.22
C LEU A 118 6.51 -14.70 4.74
N SER A 119 5.86 -15.73 5.27
CA SER A 119 5.45 -15.81 6.69
C SER A 119 6.60 -15.85 7.69
N ASN A 120 7.81 -16.17 7.26
CA ASN A 120 8.99 -16.28 8.12
C ASN A 120 9.75 -14.96 8.31
N TYR A 121 9.27 -13.87 7.68
CA TYR A 121 9.90 -12.56 7.72
C TYR A 121 9.06 -11.59 8.54
N ASN A 122 9.73 -10.73 9.31
CA ASN A 122 9.03 -9.67 10.02
C ASN A 122 8.60 -8.55 9.06
N PHE A 123 7.72 -7.66 9.53
CA PHE A 123 7.15 -6.59 8.72
C PHE A 123 8.22 -5.67 8.12
N GLU A 124 9.27 -5.34 8.88
CA GLU A 124 10.33 -4.41 8.44
C GLU A 124 11.18 -5.03 7.32
N GLU A 125 11.51 -6.31 7.43
CA GLU A 125 12.24 -7.04 6.39
C GLU A 125 11.43 -7.09 5.08
N LEU A 126 10.14 -7.44 5.18
CA LEU A 126 9.25 -7.48 4.03
C LEU A 126 9.09 -6.10 3.39
N LEU A 127 8.91 -5.07 4.21
CA LEU A 127 8.81 -3.68 3.74
C LEU A 127 10.08 -3.27 3.00
N GLY A 128 11.26 -3.54 3.56
CA GLY A 128 12.54 -3.24 2.92
C GLY A 128 12.68 -3.92 1.56
N MET A 129 12.34 -5.22 1.47
CA MET A 129 12.37 -5.94 0.19
C MET A 129 11.44 -5.31 -0.87
N ILE A 130 10.23 -4.89 -0.46
CA ILE A 130 9.26 -4.25 -1.35
C ILE A 130 9.75 -2.86 -1.77
N GLN A 131 10.31 -2.08 -0.85
CA GLN A 131 10.85 -0.74 -1.13
C GLN A 131 12.05 -0.76 -2.08
N ASP A 132 12.82 -1.83 -2.07
CA ASP A 132 13.94 -2.04 -3.00
C ASP A 132 13.52 -2.39 -4.43
N LEU A 133 12.25 -2.74 -4.66
CA LEU A 133 11.74 -2.93 -6.02
C LEU A 133 11.76 -1.60 -6.78
N ALA A 134 12.09 -1.65 -8.07
CA ALA A 134 11.89 -0.49 -8.94
C ALA A 134 10.40 -0.04 -8.87
N PRO A 135 10.12 1.28 -8.92
CA PRO A 135 8.77 1.81 -8.66
C PRO A 135 7.66 1.12 -9.45
N ARG A 136 7.86 0.83 -10.75
CA ARG A 136 6.90 0.13 -11.61
C ARG A 136 6.55 -1.28 -11.11
N TYR A 137 7.54 -2.05 -10.65
CA TYR A 137 7.34 -3.40 -10.12
C TYR A 137 6.66 -3.36 -8.76
N ARG A 138 7.06 -2.41 -7.92
CA ARG A 138 6.50 -2.18 -6.59
C ARG A 138 5.01 -1.85 -6.66
N MET A 139 4.60 -0.96 -7.58
CA MET A 139 3.19 -0.60 -7.78
C MET A 139 2.35 -1.82 -8.15
N VAL A 140 2.76 -2.57 -9.16
CA VAL A 140 2.02 -3.75 -9.62
C VAL A 140 1.99 -4.83 -8.54
N PHE A 141 3.11 -5.07 -7.85
CA PHE A 141 3.18 -6.06 -6.77
C PHE A 141 2.22 -5.72 -5.64
N ASN A 142 2.25 -4.48 -5.13
CA ASN A 142 1.36 -4.07 -4.06
C ASN A 142 -0.11 -4.17 -4.46
N LEU A 143 -0.47 -3.69 -5.66
CA LEU A 143 -1.85 -3.72 -6.13
C LEU A 143 -2.37 -5.14 -6.30
N PHE A 144 -1.57 -6.06 -6.86
CA PHE A 144 -2.00 -7.43 -7.12
C PHE A 144 -1.93 -8.30 -5.85
N ALA A 145 -0.72 -8.38 -5.23
CA ALA A 145 -0.48 -9.34 -4.14
C ALA A 145 -1.06 -8.90 -2.79
N ILE A 146 -1.16 -7.59 -2.54
CA ILE A 146 -1.54 -7.07 -1.22
C ILE A 146 -2.95 -6.48 -1.24
N GLU A 147 -3.29 -5.71 -2.30
CA GLU A 147 -4.60 -5.07 -2.40
C GLU A 147 -5.64 -5.95 -3.14
N GLY A 148 -5.20 -6.99 -3.87
CA GLY A 148 -6.09 -7.97 -4.51
C GLY A 148 -6.72 -7.51 -5.83
N TYR A 149 -6.19 -6.46 -6.48
CA TYR A 149 -6.70 -6.02 -7.79
C TYR A 149 -6.30 -6.99 -8.91
N GLY A 150 -7.20 -7.20 -9.88
CA GLY A 150 -6.89 -7.95 -11.10
C GLY A 150 -5.95 -7.20 -12.04
N HIS A 151 -5.18 -7.91 -12.89
CA HIS A 151 -4.24 -7.28 -13.81
C HIS A 151 -4.89 -6.30 -14.79
N LYS A 152 -6.14 -6.53 -15.18
CA LYS A 152 -6.91 -5.61 -16.01
C LYS A 152 -7.17 -4.30 -15.28
N GLU A 153 -7.62 -4.36 -14.02
CA GLU A 153 -7.86 -3.18 -13.17
C GLU A 153 -6.56 -2.41 -12.91
N ILE A 154 -5.47 -3.14 -12.63
CA ILE A 154 -4.13 -2.55 -12.45
C ILE A 154 -3.70 -1.82 -13.72
N GLY A 155 -3.94 -2.41 -14.89
CA GLY A 155 -3.68 -1.77 -16.17
C GLY A 155 -4.39 -0.43 -16.31
N GLU A 156 -5.68 -0.37 -15.98
CA GLU A 156 -6.48 0.86 -15.98
C GLU A 156 -5.96 1.88 -14.94
N MET A 157 -5.62 1.43 -13.73
CA MET A 157 -5.11 2.29 -12.65
C MET A 157 -3.74 2.91 -12.96
N LEU A 158 -2.85 2.17 -13.63
CA LEU A 158 -1.47 2.59 -13.91
C LEU A 158 -1.26 3.11 -15.34
N GLY A 159 -2.25 2.98 -16.22
CA GLY A 159 -2.14 3.36 -17.64
C GLY A 159 -1.22 2.42 -18.44
N ILE A 160 -1.22 1.13 -18.13
CA ILE A 160 -0.43 0.10 -18.80
C ILE A 160 -1.33 -1.03 -19.34
N SER A 161 -0.82 -1.86 -20.25
CA SER A 161 -1.58 -3.03 -20.70
C SER A 161 -1.69 -4.10 -19.61
N GLU A 162 -2.71 -4.97 -19.70
CA GLU A 162 -2.83 -6.13 -18.80
C GLU A 162 -1.60 -7.04 -18.91
N GLY A 163 -1.07 -7.25 -20.12
CA GLY A 163 0.16 -8.02 -20.36
C GLY A 163 1.37 -7.38 -19.68
N THR A 164 1.50 -6.04 -19.73
CA THR A 164 2.55 -5.32 -19.03
C THR A 164 2.42 -5.48 -17.50
N SER A 165 1.19 -5.46 -16.97
CA SER A 165 0.95 -5.70 -15.55
C SER A 165 1.38 -7.12 -15.14
N LYS A 166 1.03 -8.15 -15.94
CA LYS A 166 1.44 -9.54 -15.69
C LYS A 166 2.96 -9.68 -15.70
N SER A 167 3.64 -9.14 -16.71
CA SER A 167 5.11 -9.24 -16.83
C SER A 167 5.82 -8.48 -15.70
N GLN A 168 5.34 -7.31 -15.30
CA GLN A 168 5.90 -6.55 -14.17
C GLN A 168 5.71 -7.27 -12.83
N TYR A 169 4.56 -7.92 -12.63
CA TYR A 169 4.32 -8.75 -11.44
C TYR A 169 5.25 -9.97 -11.39
N SER A 170 5.39 -10.70 -12.50
CA SER A 170 6.32 -11.84 -12.58
C SER A 170 7.74 -11.40 -12.24
N ARG A 171 8.19 -10.23 -12.77
CA ARG A 171 9.50 -9.66 -12.47
C ARG A 171 9.65 -9.29 -11.00
N ALA A 172 8.65 -8.64 -10.41
CA ALA A 172 8.65 -8.32 -8.98
C ALA A 172 8.82 -9.58 -8.12
N ARG A 173 8.06 -10.65 -8.44
CA ARG A 173 8.16 -11.94 -7.74
C ARG A 173 9.57 -12.55 -7.85
N ALA A 174 10.16 -12.56 -9.03
CA ALA A 174 11.49 -13.11 -9.24
C ALA A 174 12.57 -12.37 -8.41
N ILE A 175 12.50 -11.03 -8.38
CA ILE A 175 13.40 -10.21 -7.56
C ILE A 175 13.20 -10.50 -6.07
N LEU A 176 11.95 -10.56 -5.60
CA LEU A 176 11.66 -10.85 -4.19
C LEU A 176 12.11 -12.27 -3.81
N LYS A 177 11.87 -13.27 -4.66
CA LYS A 177 12.34 -14.65 -4.44
C LYS A 177 13.85 -14.69 -4.26
N SER A 178 14.60 -14.06 -5.16
CA SER A 178 16.08 -14.00 -5.07
C SER A 178 16.56 -13.30 -3.79
N LYS A 179 15.84 -12.27 -3.30
CA LYS A 179 16.18 -11.60 -2.03
C LYS A 179 15.94 -12.50 -0.83
N VAL A 180 14.80 -13.20 -0.80
CA VAL A 180 14.45 -14.19 0.24
C VAL A 180 15.53 -15.28 0.31
N GLU A 181 15.88 -15.89 -0.81
CA GLU A 181 16.90 -16.95 -0.88
C GLU A 181 18.26 -16.48 -0.34
N ARG A 182 18.66 -15.25 -0.64
CA ARG A 182 19.89 -14.65 -0.11
C ARG A 182 19.85 -14.44 1.40
N LEU A 183 18.73 -13.96 1.93
CA LEU A 183 18.57 -13.77 3.38
C LEU A 183 18.56 -15.08 4.13
N ASP A 184 17.91 -16.12 3.60
CA ASP A 184 17.90 -17.45 4.20
C ASP A 184 19.28 -18.10 4.20
N ALA A 185 20.05 -17.92 3.11
CA ALA A 185 21.43 -18.37 3.05
C ALA A 185 22.31 -17.67 4.10
N GLN A 186 22.15 -16.38 4.32
CA GLN A 186 22.86 -15.62 5.35
C GLN A 186 22.50 -16.08 6.78
N ARG A 187 21.22 -16.32 7.05
CA ARG A 187 20.74 -16.82 8.34
C ARG A 187 21.34 -18.22 8.65
N THR A 188 21.41 -19.09 7.64
CA THR A 188 21.94 -20.46 7.80
C THR A 188 23.46 -20.46 8.06
N HIS A 189 24.22 -19.51 7.49
CA HIS A 189 25.67 -19.41 7.70
C HIS A 189 26.02 -18.74 9.04
N GLY A 190 25.21 -17.81 9.53
CA GLY A 190 25.43 -17.15 10.83
C GLY A 190 25.24 -18.06 12.06
N PHE A 191 24.59 -19.21 11.90
CA PHE A 191 24.41 -20.21 12.98
C PHE A 191 25.57 -21.23 13.08
N ARG A 192 26.56 -21.17 12.20
CA ARG A 192 27.71 -22.11 12.15
C ARG A 192 29.04 -21.51 12.60
N SER A 193 29.04 -20.31 13.17
CA SER A 193 30.26 -19.64 13.68
C SER A 193 30.31 -19.60 15.18
#